data_eacd6a924abd1b4f7e2c3887d152fe04
#
_entry.id   eacd6a924abd1b4f7e2c3887d152fe04
#
_cell.length_a   1.000
_cell.length_b   1.000
_cell.length_c   1.000
_cell.angle_alpha   90.00
_cell.angle_beta   90.00
_cell.angle_gamma   90.00
#
_symmetry.space_group_name_H-M   'P 1'
#
loop_
_entity.id
_entity.type
_entity.pdbx_description
1 polymer ?
#
loop_
_entity_poly.entity_id
_entity_poly.type
_entity_poly.pdbx_seq_one_letter_code
_entity_poly.pdbx_strand_id
1 'polypeptide(L)'
;MSKGRFGEYGGQYVPETLMNAVNEVEDAYNYYKNDPQFQAELDDLLKNYAGRPSLLYEAKKMTKDLGGAKIYLKREDLNHTGAHKINNVLGQVLLGTTPISILHRRMPKLSLERC
;
A
#
# COMPACT_ATOMS: atom_id res chain seq x y z
N MET A 1 9.63 -21.14 -2.35
CA MET A 1 8.17 -21.00 -2.54
C MET A 1 7.93 -20.75 -4.01
N SER A 2 6.89 -21.33 -4.60
CA SER A 2 6.53 -21.03 -5.97
C SER A 2 5.98 -19.60 -6.05
N LYS A 3 6.36 -18.86 -7.10
CA LYS A 3 5.98 -17.46 -7.32
C LYS A 3 4.46 -17.28 -7.27
N GLY A 4 3.99 -16.26 -6.51
CA GLY A 4 2.57 -15.92 -6.38
C GLY A 4 1.72 -16.94 -5.63
N ARG A 5 2.30 -17.87 -4.87
CA ARG A 5 1.54 -18.88 -4.10
C ARG A 5 1.70 -18.74 -2.60
N PHE A 6 0.58 -18.97 -1.91
CA PHE A 6 0.43 -18.98 -0.45
C PHE A 6 -0.14 -20.34 -0.03
N GLY A 7 0.71 -21.36 0.13
CA GLY A 7 0.28 -22.74 0.32
C GLY A 7 -0.38 -23.29 -0.95
N GLU A 8 -1.61 -23.80 -0.82
CA GLU A 8 -2.44 -24.29 -1.93
C GLU A 8 -3.15 -23.17 -2.73
N TYR A 9 -3.16 -21.92 -2.19
CA TYR A 9 -3.85 -20.78 -2.77
C TYR A 9 -2.91 -19.91 -3.62
N GLY A 10 -3.50 -19.13 -4.53
CA GLY A 10 -2.80 -18.17 -5.35
C GLY A 10 -2.28 -18.77 -6.66
N GLY A 11 -1.34 -18.05 -7.25
CA GLY A 11 -0.75 -18.34 -8.57
C GLY A 11 -0.65 -17.06 -9.39
N GLN A 12 -0.10 -17.19 -10.60
CA GLN A 12 0.04 -16.08 -11.54
C GLN A 12 -0.73 -16.43 -12.82
N TYR A 13 -1.91 -15.82 -12.98
CA TYR A 13 -2.84 -16.08 -14.09
C TYR A 13 -3.02 -14.81 -14.93
N VAL A 14 -1.92 -14.40 -15.57
CA VAL A 14 -1.89 -13.23 -16.44
C VAL A 14 -1.41 -13.63 -17.84
N PRO A 15 -1.73 -12.87 -18.91
CA PRO A 15 -1.18 -13.10 -20.23
C PRO A 15 0.35 -13.20 -20.24
N GLU A 16 0.90 -14.08 -21.07
CA GLU A 16 2.36 -14.32 -21.18
C GLU A 16 3.15 -13.03 -21.40
N THR A 17 2.58 -12.10 -22.15
CA THR A 17 3.18 -10.79 -22.43
C THR A 17 3.39 -9.91 -21.18
N LEU A 18 2.68 -10.18 -20.08
CA LEU A 18 2.79 -9.46 -18.81
C LEU A 18 3.68 -10.18 -17.78
N MET A 19 4.02 -11.44 -18.01
CA MET A 19 4.76 -12.26 -17.03
C MET A 19 6.11 -11.66 -16.66
N ASN A 20 6.83 -11.09 -17.62
CA ASN A 20 8.13 -10.45 -17.35
C ASN A 20 7.97 -9.25 -16.41
N ALA A 21 6.95 -8.40 -16.64
CA ALA A 21 6.67 -7.26 -15.79
C ALA A 21 6.25 -7.67 -14.39
N VAL A 22 5.40 -8.71 -14.26
CA VAL A 22 4.98 -9.25 -12.96
C VAL A 22 6.15 -9.82 -12.17
N ASN A 23 7.02 -10.59 -12.84
CA ASN A 23 8.22 -11.14 -12.22
C ASN A 23 9.17 -10.04 -11.73
N GLU A 24 9.36 -8.99 -12.50
CA GLU A 24 10.21 -7.85 -12.13
C GLU A 24 9.67 -7.12 -10.90
N VAL A 25 8.36 -6.90 -10.81
CA VAL A 25 7.72 -6.31 -9.62
C VAL A 25 7.88 -7.22 -8.40
N GLU A 26 7.74 -8.53 -8.56
CA GLU A 26 7.96 -9.50 -7.48
C GLU A 26 9.42 -9.49 -6.98
N ASP A 27 10.38 -9.43 -7.89
CA ASP A 27 11.81 -9.36 -7.55
C ASP A 27 12.13 -8.03 -6.82
N ALA A 28 11.59 -6.90 -7.28
CA ALA A 28 11.70 -5.62 -6.61
C ALA A 28 11.09 -5.66 -5.20
N TYR A 29 9.87 -6.20 -5.05
CA TYR A 29 9.22 -6.37 -3.76
C TYR A 29 10.06 -7.23 -2.81
N ASN A 30 10.59 -8.36 -3.27
CA ASN A 30 11.40 -9.26 -2.45
C ASN A 30 12.70 -8.62 -1.98
N TYR A 31 13.27 -7.71 -2.76
CA TYR A 31 14.45 -6.93 -2.39
C TYR A 31 14.11 -5.85 -1.36
N TYR A 32 13.10 -4.99 -1.67
CA TYR A 32 12.80 -3.79 -0.89
C TYR A 32 11.96 -4.03 0.36
N LYS A 33 11.22 -5.15 0.48
CA LYS A 33 10.36 -5.42 1.65
C LYS A 33 11.09 -5.43 3.00
N ASN A 34 12.42 -5.66 3.00
CA ASN A 34 13.25 -5.64 4.19
C ASN A 34 14.32 -4.52 4.16
N ASP A 35 14.25 -3.64 3.16
CA ASP A 35 15.19 -2.52 3.05
C ASP A 35 14.80 -1.42 4.04
N PRO A 36 15.69 -1.01 4.97
CA PRO A 36 15.35 -0.03 6.00
C PRO A 36 15.04 1.36 5.44
N GLN A 37 15.67 1.75 4.34
CA GLN A 37 15.44 3.06 3.72
C GLN A 37 14.07 3.09 3.06
N PHE A 38 13.70 2.04 2.32
CA PHE A 38 12.37 1.88 1.74
C PHE A 38 11.28 1.92 2.81
N GLN A 39 11.47 1.19 3.92
CA GLN A 39 10.50 1.18 5.02
C GLN A 39 10.36 2.54 5.67
N ALA A 40 11.48 3.25 5.91
CA ALA A 40 11.44 4.59 6.49
C ALA A 40 10.70 5.60 5.60
N GLU A 41 10.92 5.55 4.29
CA GLU A 41 10.23 6.41 3.32
C GLU A 41 8.73 6.08 3.24
N LEU A 42 8.38 4.80 3.22
CA LEU A 42 6.98 4.36 3.24
C LEU A 42 6.27 4.80 4.52
N ASP A 43 6.92 4.66 5.68
CA ASP A 43 6.38 5.08 6.98
C ASP A 43 6.18 6.60 7.03
N ASP A 44 7.11 7.37 6.50
CA ASP A 44 6.98 8.83 6.39
C ASP A 44 5.79 9.22 5.53
N LEU A 45 5.63 8.62 4.35
CA LEU A 45 4.50 8.85 3.46
C LEU A 45 3.17 8.44 4.09
N LEU A 46 3.13 7.30 4.76
CA LEU A 46 1.92 6.85 5.46
C LEU A 46 1.52 7.81 6.58
N LYS A 47 2.48 8.33 7.33
CA LYS A 47 2.25 9.25 8.45
C LYS A 47 1.92 10.67 7.98
N ASN A 48 2.77 11.25 7.16
CA ASN A 48 2.75 12.67 6.85
C ASN A 48 1.91 13.01 5.61
N TYR A 49 1.75 12.08 4.68
CA TYR A 49 0.94 12.28 3.49
C TYR A 49 -0.42 11.60 3.59
N ALA A 50 -0.50 10.33 3.99
CA ALA A 50 -1.77 9.62 4.09
C ALA A 50 -2.58 9.97 5.35
N GLY A 51 -1.93 10.44 6.43
CA GLY A 51 -2.58 10.79 7.69
C GLY A 51 -2.77 9.62 8.65
N ARG A 52 -1.88 8.62 8.59
CA ARG A 52 -1.94 7.45 9.48
C ARG A 52 -1.16 7.67 10.80
N PRO A 53 -1.54 6.98 11.89
CA PRO A 53 -2.70 6.09 12.01
C PRO A 53 -4.03 6.84 11.98
N SER A 54 -5.03 6.30 11.28
CA SER A 54 -6.36 6.88 11.23
C SER A 54 -7.05 6.84 12.59
N LEU A 55 -7.90 7.85 12.85
CA LEU A 55 -8.61 8.01 14.12
C LEU A 55 -9.52 6.83 14.43
N LEU A 56 -9.53 6.38 15.68
CA LEU A 56 -10.56 5.52 16.23
C LEU A 56 -11.58 6.39 16.99
N TYR A 57 -12.76 6.55 16.40
CA TYR A 57 -13.81 7.41 16.90
C TYR A 57 -14.91 6.64 17.62
N GLU A 58 -15.22 7.00 18.87
CA GLU A 58 -16.37 6.43 19.59
C GLU A 58 -17.69 7.05 19.11
N ALA A 59 -18.54 6.23 18.51
CA ALA A 59 -19.87 6.65 18.03
C ALA A 59 -20.89 6.61 19.17
N LYS A 60 -20.76 7.52 20.14
CA LYS A 60 -21.54 7.55 21.39
C LYS A 60 -23.06 7.55 21.15
N LYS A 61 -23.52 8.38 20.22
CA LYS A 61 -24.96 8.46 19.91
C LYS A 61 -25.46 7.14 19.31
N MET A 62 -24.75 6.56 18.36
CA MET A 62 -25.11 5.27 17.75
C MET A 62 -25.09 4.14 18.78
N THR A 63 -24.10 4.10 19.65
CA THR A 63 -24.02 3.16 20.78
C THR A 63 -25.26 3.23 21.67
N LYS A 64 -25.66 4.45 22.03
CA LYS A 64 -26.82 4.68 22.89
C LYS A 64 -28.14 4.30 22.19
N ASP A 65 -28.32 4.72 20.94
CA ASP A 65 -29.58 4.53 20.21
C ASP A 65 -29.83 3.06 19.90
N LEU A 66 -28.77 2.25 19.67
CA LEU A 66 -28.87 0.84 19.39
C LEU A 66 -28.91 -0.06 20.64
N GLY A 67 -28.54 0.46 21.82
CA GLY A 67 -28.67 -0.23 23.10
C GLY A 67 -27.86 -1.52 23.26
N GLY A 68 -26.83 -1.74 22.43
CA GLY A 68 -26.01 -2.95 22.41
C GLY A 68 -24.55 -2.69 22.78
N ALA A 69 -23.63 -3.26 22.00
CA ALA A 69 -22.19 -3.08 22.17
C ALA A 69 -21.74 -1.64 21.92
N LYS A 70 -20.63 -1.24 22.55
CA LYS A 70 -19.96 0.06 22.21
C LYS A 70 -19.47 0.02 20.78
N ILE A 71 -19.81 1.04 20.00
CA ILE A 71 -19.48 1.13 18.58
C ILE A 71 -18.33 2.13 18.40
N TYR A 72 -17.28 1.66 17.74
CA TYR A 72 -16.14 2.48 17.34
C TYR A 72 -15.98 2.45 15.82
N LEU A 73 -15.69 3.59 15.24
CA LEU A 73 -15.43 3.75 13.82
C LEU A 73 -13.92 3.95 13.59
N LYS A 74 -13.30 3.06 12.85
CA LYS A 74 -11.95 3.27 12.35
C LYS A 74 -12.04 4.18 11.12
N ARG A 75 -11.67 5.45 11.30
CA ARG A 75 -11.96 6.54 10.37
C ARG A 75 -10.98 6.56 9.19
N GLU A 76 -11.02 5.53 8.34
CA GLU A 76 -10.22 5.47 7.11
C GLU A 76 -10.68 6.49 6.05
N ASP A 77 -11.88 7.04 6.20
CA ASP A 77 -12.41 8.16 5.42
C ASP A 77 -11.65 9.48 5.64
N LEU A 78 -10.91 9.61 6.73
CA LEU A 78 -10.07 10.78 7.02
C LEU A 78 -8.67 10.70 6.42
N ASN A 79 -8.28 9.56 5.84
CA ASN A 79 -7.03 9.45 5.11
C ASN A 79 -7.05 10.35 3.87
N HIS A 80 -5.88 10.75 3.40
CA HIS A 80 -5.76 11.41 2.10
C HIS A 80 -6.45 10.55 1.03
N THR A 81 -7.18 11.16 0.11
CA THR A 81 -8.09 10.54 -0.89
C THR A 81 -9.42 10.00 -0.31
N GLY A 82 -9.69 10.14 1.00
CA GLY A 82 -10.96 9.76 1.60
C GLY A 82 -11.21 8.27 1.75
N ALA A 83 -10.17 7.43 1.64
CA ALA A 83 -10.30 5.97 1.73
C ALA A 83 -8.99 5.27 2.10
N HIS A 84 -9.08 4.00 2.52
CA HIS A 84 -7.93 3.15 2.84
C HIS A 84 -7.04 2.82 1.63
N LYS A 85 -7.52 3.00 0.41
CA LYS A 85 -6.80 2.71 -0.85
C LYS A 85 -5.46 3.44 -0.97
N ILE A 86 -5.32 4.61 -0.34
CA ILE A 86 -4.07 5.37 -0.33
C ILE A 86 -2.87 4.55 0.18
N ASN A 87 -3.07 3.65 1.14
CA ASN A 87 -2.01 2.79 1.67
C ASN A 87 -1.39 1.92 0.57
N ASN A 88 -2.25 1.30 -0.23
CA ASN A 88 -1.82 0.47 -1.35
C ASN A 88 -1.17 1.30 -2.45
N VAL A 89 -1.74 2.47 -2.76
CA VAL A 89 -1.21 3.38 -3.79
C VAL A 89 0.21 3.82 -3.44
N LEU A 90 0.46 4.27 -2.20
CA LEU A 90 1.79 4.72 -1.77
C LEU A 90 2.82 3.60 -1.86
N GLY A 91 2.50 2.40 -1.36
CA GLY A 91 3.40 1.26 -1.45
C GLY A 91 3.73 0.86 -2.89
N GLN A 92 2.73 0.85 -3.77
CA GLN A 92 2.93 0.50 -5.18
C GLN A 92 3.71 1.57 -5.94
N VAL A 93 3.40 2.85 -5.73
CA VAL A 93 4.13 3.96 -6.38
C VAL A 93 5.59 3.97 -5.94
N LEU A 94 5.84 3.88 -4.62
CA LEU A 94 7.20 3.84 -4.10
C LEU A 94 7.98 2.67 -4.68
N LEU A 95 7.40 1.46 -4.67
CA LEU A 95 8.02 0.28 -5.29
C LEU A 95 8.26 0.48 -6.79
N GLY A 96 7.30 1.07 -7.51
CA GLY A 96 7.39 1.33 -8.95
C GLY A 96 8.47 2.35 -9.33
N THR A 97 8.85 3.25 -8.41
CA THR A 97 9.92 4.24 -8.62
C THR A 97 11.31 3.75 -8.23
N THR A 98 11.43 2.54 -7.67
CA THR A 98 12.74 1.97 -7.31
C THR A 98 13.61 1.69 -8.54
N PRO A 99 14.97 1.75 -8.40
CA PRO A 99 15.88 1.52 -9.53
C PRO A 99 15.75 0.16 -10.23
N ILE A 100 15.17 -0.83 -9.55
CA ILE A 100 14.98 -2.18 -10.09
C ILE A 100 13.71 -2.26 -10.97
N SER A 101 12.77 -1.32 -10.83
CA SER A 101 11.50 -1.40 -11.54
C SER A 101 11.57 -0.92 -12.99
N ILE A 102 10.70 -1.48 -13.85
CA ILE A 102 10.51 -1.05 -15.25
C ILE A 102 10.07 0.43 -15.31
N LEU A 103 9.23 0.85 -14.37
CA LEU A 103 8.72 2.22 -14.31
C LEU A 103 9.87 3.22 -14.13
N HIS A 104 10.80 2.95 -13.21
CA HIS A 104 11.96 3.81 -12.99
C HIS A 104 12.83 3.89 -14.25
N ARG A 105 13.06 2.78 -14.93
CA ARG A 105 13.85 2.76 -16.18
C ARG A 105 13.19 3.53 -17.32
N ARG A 106 11.84 3.55 -17.37
CA ARG A 106 11.07 4.27 -18.40
C ARG A 106 10.77 5.72 -18.03
N MET A 107 10.72 6.05 -16.74
CA MET A 107 10.35 7.36 -16.22
C MET A 107 11.34 7.87 -15.15
N PRO A 108 12.62 8.04 -15.49
CA PRO A 108 13.68 8.39 -14.52
C PRO A 108 13.52 9.76 -13.86
N LYS A 109 12.49 10.55 -14.21
CA LYS A 109 12.23 11.91 -13.71
C LYS A 109 10.99 12.03 -12.82
N LEU A 110 10.33 10.94 -12.47
CA LEU A 110 9.28 10.95 -11.44
C LEU A 110 9.95 10.84 -10.06
N SER A 111 10.57 11.92 -9.61
CA SER A 111 10.87 12.06 -8.19
C SER A 111 9.59 12.50 -7.48
N LEU A 112 9.26 11.86 -6.37
CA LEU A 112 8.17 12.25 -5.47
C LEU A 112 8.34 13.66 -4.86
N GLU A 113 9.43 14.35 -5.18
CA GLU A 113 9.74 15.72 -4.74
C GLU A 113 8.81 16.80 -5.31
N ARG A 114 7.79 16.44 -6.09
CA ARG A 114 6.85 17.41 -6.70
C ARG A 114 5.37 17.21 -6.28
N CYS A 115 5.14 16.57 -5.15
CA CYS A 115 3.79 16.56 -4.58
C CYS A 115 3.71 17.48 -3.37
#